data_5fdbc08ccd6ae9c24ef46abcb1683408
#
_entry.id   5fdbc08ccd6ae9c24ef46abcb1683408
#
_cell.length_a   1.000
_cell.length_b   1.000
_cell.length_c   1.000
_cell.angle_alpha   90.00
_cell.angle_beta   90.00
_cell.angle_gamma   90.00
#
_symmetry.space_group_name_H-M   'P 1'
#
loop_
_entity.id
_entity.type
_entity.pdbx_description
1 polymer ?
#
loop_
_entity_poly.entity_id
_entity_poly.type
_entity_poly.pdbx_seq_one_letter_code
_entity_poly.pdbx_strand_id
1 'polypeptide(L)'
;MASFRDNLQHLRATRNMSQSQLAMLVGVSRQSVAKWEAETSYPEMDKLIKIVDIFDCTIDELVRGDLTSLANDPSRSVPECAPTDIFGYDEHMCKRAWRVPIGFGLIVLGFGAGNLIEAFELAAGSQPVALGFVTFLIGIVAGLALLVPARMEHRSFMLRHPYIEDFYTQTQKESARMLEAWGIVAGIALLLSSMVVPMIVSFAGMGQSLASFAWWACIAAGVVVVVRSALFGKRTEIARYNKKNRKEAVSDGEAPDDEGRSSGHDEKAVRND
;
A
#
# COMPACT_ATOMS: atom_id res chain seq x y z
N MET A 1 0.69 -42.01 3.77
CA MET A 1 -0.22 -40.94 3.34
C MET A 1 -0.12 -39.87 4.38
N ALA A 2 0.30 -38.68 4.00
CA ALA A 2 0.30 -37.52 4.89
C ALA A 2 -1.16 -37.13 5.19
N SER A 3 -1.43 -36.66 6.40
CA SER A 3 -2.76 -36.14 6.75
C SER A 3 -2.94 -34.72 6.28
N PHE A 4 -4.18 -34.24 6.22
CA PHE A 4 -4.48 -32.82 5.97
C PHE A 4 -3.63 -31.87 6.87
N ARG A 5 -3.47 -32.27 8.14
CA ARG A 5 -2.63 -31.57 9.11
C ARG A 5 -1.19 -31.44 8.64
N ASP A 6 -0.59 -32.59 8.23
CA ASP A 6 0.82 -32.63 7.86
C ASP A 6 1.07 -31.77 6.61
N ASN A 7 0.15 -31.85 5.64
CA ASN A 7 0.19 -31.01 4.43
C ASN A 7 0.05 -29.52 4.76
N LEU A 8 -0.90 -29.15 5.63
CA LEU A 8 -1.13 -27.75 6.02
C LEU A 8 0.09 -27.18 6.77
N GLN A 9 0.65 -27.95 7.71
CA GLN A 9 1.86 -27.55 8.44
C GLN A 9 3.05 -27.42 7.50
N HIS A 10 3.21 -28.35 6.56
CA HIS A 10 4.28 -28.32 5.56
C HIS A 10 4.17 -27.07 4.67
N LEU A 11 3.01 -26.82 4.08
CA LEU A 11 2.76 -25.66 3.23
C LEU A 11 3.03 -24.33 3.97
N ARG A 12 2.57 -24.24 5.23
CA ARG A 12 2.83 -23.08 6.07
C ARG A 12 4.33 -22.91 6.39
N ALA A 13 5.01 -24.00 6.73
CA ALA A 13 6.44 -23.98 7.03
C ALA A 13 7.27 -23.58 5.81
N THR A 14 6.96 -24.10 4.63
CA THR A 14 7.64 -23.78 3.37
C THR A 14 7.57 -22.27 3.06
N ARG A 15 6.46 -21.61 3.43
CA ARG A 15 6.31 -20.14 3.29
C ARG A 15 6.72 -19.35 4.52
N ASN A 16 7.37 -19.97 5.53
CA ASN A 16 7.75 -19.34 6.80
C ASN A 16 6.58 -18.61 7.50
N MET A 17 5.38 -19.13 7.36
CA MET A 17 4.14 -18.51 7.82
C MET A 17 3.75 -19.02 9.22
N SER A 18 3.41 -18.13 10.15
CA SER A 18 2.86 -18.49 11.46
C SER A 18 1.37 -18.89 11.37
N GLN A 19 0.85 -19.63 12.36
CA GLN A 19 -0.59 -19.93 12.44
C GLN A 19 -1.46 -18.67 12.44
N SER A 20 -1.00 -17.61 13.10
CA SER A 20 -1.71 -16.32 13.13
C SER A 20 -1.76 -15.67 11.74
N GLN A 21 -0.68 -15.76 10.97
CA GLN A 21 -0.63 -15.22 9.61
C GLN A 21 -1.57 -15.98 8.68
N LEU A 22 -1.56 -17.32 8.72
CA LEU A 22 -2.49 -18.13 7.94
C LEU A 22 -3.95 -17.83 8.33
N ALA A 23 -4.23 -17.70 9.64
CA ALA A 23 -5.56 -17.37 10.14
C ALA A 23 -6.08 -16.04 9.58
N MET A 24 -5.23 -15.01 9.53
CA MET A 24 -5.57 -13.70 8.93
C MET A 24 -5.87 -13.82 7.44
N LEU A 25 -5.08 -14.59 6.68
CA LEU A 25 -5.26 -14.78 5.24
C LEU A 25 -6.57 -15.51 4.92
N VAL A 26 -6.87 -16.56 5.68
CA VAL A 26 -8.11 -17.35 5.51
C VAL A 26 -9.34 -16.60 6.05
N GLY A 27 -9.15 -15.64 6.96
CA GLY A 27 -10.22 -14.90 7.63
C GLY A 27 -10.86 -15.69 8.76
N VAL A 28 -10.04 -16.33 9.60
CA VAL A 28 -10.46 -17.14 10.77
C VAL A 28 -9.63 -16.77 12.00
N SER A 29 -9.99 -17.30 13.18
CA SER A 29 -9.18 -17.12 14.38
C SER A 29 -7.92 -18.00 14.33
N ARG A 30 -6.82 -17.59 15.02
CA ARG A 30 -5.64 -18.43 15.21
C ARG A 30 -6.00 -19.79 15.82
N GLN A 31 -6.97 -19.81 16.75
CA GLN A 31 -7.44 -21.04 17.39
C GLN A 31 -8.06 -22.02 16.38
N SER A 32 -8.74 -21.52 15.34
CA SER A 32 -9.27 -22.38 14.27
C SER A 32 -8.16 -23.09 13.53
N VAL A 33 -7.11 -22.36 13.12
CA VAL A 33 -5.94 -22.96 12.46
C VAL A 33 -5.23 -23.95 13.38
N ALA A 34 -5.06 -23.61 14.66
CA ALA A 34 -4.45 -24.52 15.64
C ALA A 34 -5.27 -25.82 15.82
N LYS A 35 -6.60 -25.74 15.81
CA LYS A 35 -7.48 -26.91 15.86
C LYS A 35 -7.39 -27.77 14.60
N TRP A 36 -7.25 -27.17 13.43
CA TRP A 36 -7.04 -27.88 12.16
C TRP A 36 -5.69 -28.62 12.15
N GLU A 37 -4.63 -27.96 12.62
CA GLU A 37 -3.31 -28.57 12.76
C GLU A 37 -3.21 -29.59 13.92
N ALA A 38 -4.15 -29.58 14.85
CA ALA A 38 -4.29 -30.59 15.92
C ALA A 38 -5.29 -31.72 15.58
N GLU A 39 -5.87 -31.72 14.38
CA GLU A 39 -6.91 -32.67 13.92
C GLU A 39 -8.16 -32.70 14.80
N THR A 40 -8.39 -31.66 15.62
CA THR A 40 -9.58 -31.58 16.46
C THR A 40 -10.79 -30.99 15.74
N SER A 41 -10.57 -30.33 14.59
CA SER A 41 -11.61 -29.87 13.69
C SER A 41 -11.08 -29.75 12.26
N TYR A 42 -11.98 -29.67 11.28
CA TYR A 42 -11.65 -29.44 9.88
C TYR A 42 -12.22 -28.08 9.42
N PRO A 43 -11.57 -27.43 8.44
CA PRO A 43 -12.10 -26.20 7.84
C PRO A 43 -13.36 -26.50 7.02
N GLU A 44 -14.27 -25.54 7.00
CA GLU A 44 -15.42 -25.53 6.07
C GLU A 44 -14.95 -25.40 4.62
N MET A 45 -15.79 -25.84 3.65
CA MET A 45 -15.41 -25.89 2.24
C MET A 45 -14.96 -24.53 1.69
N ASP A 46 -15.59 -23.43 2.10
CA ASP A 46 -15.21 -22.07 1.70
C ASP A 46 -13.82 -21.68 2.22
N LYS A 47 -13.41 -22.19 3.38
CA LYS A 47 -12.07 -22.00 3.95
C LYS A 47 -11.04 -22.90 3.27
N LEU A 48 -11.43 -24.13 2.93
CA LEU A 48 -10.59 -25.04 2.14
C LEU A 48 -10.24 -24.44 0.78
N ILE A 49 -11.23 -23.88 0.07
CA ILE A 49 -11.01 -23.23 -1.22
C ILE A 49 -10.01 -22.08 -1.05
N LYS A 50 -10.17 -21.24 -0.01
CA LYS A 50 -9.22 -20.16 0.25
C LYS A 50 -7.80 -20.65 0.56
N ILE A 51 -7.68 -21.76 1.33
CA ILE A 51 -6.37 -22.35 1.63
C ILE A 51 -5.70 -22.82 0.34
N VAL A 52 -6.45 -23.49 -0.52
CA VAL A 52 -5.97 -23.98 -1.82
C VAL A 52 -5.51 -22.84 -2.71
N ASP A 53 -6.30 -21.76 -2.79
CA ASP A 53 -5.94 -20.54 -3.53
C ASP A 53 -4.69 -19.85 -2.97
N ILE A 54 -4.55 -19.82 -1.63
CA ILE A 54 -3.38 -19.22 -0.98
C ILE A 54 -2.11 -20.02 -1.28
N PHE A 55 -2.19 -21.35 -1.28
CA PHE A 55 -1.03 -22.22 -1.44
C PHE A 55 -0.81 -22.71 -2.88
N ASP A 56 -1.73 -22.36 -3.80
CA ASP A 56 -1.71 -22.78 -5.21
C ASP A 56 -1.58 -24.30 -5.36
N CYS A 57 -2.40 -25.02 -4.64
CA CYS A 57 -2.50 -26.48 -4.67
C CYS A 57 -3.95 -26.90 -4.95
N THR A 58 -4.18 -28.16 -5.23
CA THR A 58 -5.54 -28.70 -5.37
C THR A 58 -6.10 -29.18 -4.04
N ILE A 59 -7.43 -29.23 -3.91
CA ILE A 59 -8.10 -29.78 -2.71
C ILE A 59 -7.67 -31.22 -2.48
N ASP A 60 -7.53 -32.00 -3.54
CA ASP A 60 -7.14 -33.40 -3.47
C ASP A 60 -5.70 -33.59 -2.98
N GLU A 61 -4.78 -32.72 -3.43
CA GLU A 61 -3.40 -32.66 -2.94
C GLU A 61 -3.34 -32.26 -1.46
N LEU A 62 -4.14 -31.26 -1.06
CA LEU A 62 -4.18 -30.81 0.33
C LEU A 62 -4.76 -31.85 1.28
N VAL A 63 -5.81 -32.58 0.86
CA VAL A 63 -6.57 -33.50 1.74
C VAL A 63 -6.03 -34.92 1.69
N ARG A 64 -5.62 -35.41 0.52
CA ARG A 64 -5.23 -36.82 0.27
C ARG A 64 -3.81 -36.98 -0.22
N GLY A 65 -3.20 -35.92 -0.75
CA GLY A 65 -1.84 -35.94 -1.24
C GLY A 65 -0.82 -36.13 -0.12
N ASP A 66 0.42 -36.35 -0.51
CA ASP A 66 1.58 -36.35 0.38
C ASP A 66 2.55 -35.27 -0.10
N LEU A 67 2.23 -34.03 0.29
CA LEU A 67 3.04 -32.86 -0.08
C LEU A 67 4.41 -32.86 0.59
N THR A 68 4.56 -33.62 1.69
CA THR A 68 5.83 -33.74 2.41
C THR A 68 6.83 -34.64 1.67
N SER A 69 6.35 -35.68 0.96
CA SER A 69 7.20 -36.55 0.15
C SER A 69 7.55 -35.96 -1.20
N LEU A 70 6.67 -35.11 -1.76
CA LEU A 70 6.88 -34.43 -3.05
C LEU A 70 7.99 -33.39 -3.00
N ALA A 71 8.31 -32.84 -1.84
CA ALA A 71 9.41 -31.91 -1.64
C ALA A 71 10.81 -32.52 -1.90
N ASN A 72 10.90 -33.85 -1.93
CA ASN A 72 12.16 -34.58 -2.14
C ASN A 72 12.32 -35.15 -3.56
N ASP A 73 11.39 -34.90 -4.46
CA ASP A 73 11.49 -35.34 -5.87
C ASP A 73 12.12 -34.24 -6.75
N PRO A 74 13.40 -34.38 -7.14
CA PRO A 74 14.09 -33.38 -7.97
C PRO A 74 13.54 -33.27 -9.39
N SER A 75 12.66 -34.17 -9.81
CA SER A 75 12.03 -34.15 -11.14
C SER A 75 10.73 -33.32 -11.19
N ARG A 76 10.16 -33.03 -10.02
CA ARG A 76 9.01 -32.16 -9.88
C ARG A 76 9.48 -30.91 -9.13
N SER A 77 9.97 -29.94 -9.89
CA SER A 77 10.01 -28.58 -9.35
C SER A 77 8.56 -28.28 -8.93
N VAL A 78 8.29 -28.36 -7.62
CA VAL A 78 7.16 -27.64 -7.05
C VAL A 78 7.33 -26.23 -7.62
N PRO A 79 6.39 -25.71 -8.42
CA PRO A 79 6.54 -24.35 -8.86
C PRO A 79 6.76 -23.58 -7.56
N GLU A 80 7.93 -22.94 -7.41
CA GLU A 80 8.15 -21.96 -6.37
C GLU A 80 7.13 -20.89 -6.70
N CYS A 81 5.93 -21.10 -6.17
CA CYS A 81 4.78 -20.26 -6.49
C CYS A 81 5.14 -18.92 -5.97
N ALA A 82 5.60 -18.07 -6.89
CA ALA A 82 5.89 -16.70 -6.56
C ALA A 82 4.63 -16.16 -5.86
N PRO A 83 4.78 -15.65 -4.64
CA PRO A 83 3.63 -15.17 -3.88
C PRO A 83 2.86 -14.18 -4.76
N THR A 84 1.60 -14.49 -4.98
CA THR A 84 0.73 -13.74 -5.90
C THR A 84 -0.08 -12.74 -5.09
N ASP A 85 -0.40 -11.59 -5.67
CA ASP A 85 -1.28 -10.60 -5.05
C ASP A 85 -2.75 -11.10 -5.05
N ILE A 86 -3.12 -11.85 -4.01
CA ILE A 86 -4.44 -12.45 -3.85
C ILE A 86 -5.52 -11.40 -3.55
N PHE A 87 -5.14 -10.27 -2.94
CA PHE A 87 -6.08 -9.26 -2.45
C PHE A 87 -6.19 -8.01 -3.34
N GLY A 88 -5.46 -7.94 -4.45
CA GLY A 88 -5.41 -6.76 -5.30
C GLY A 88 -4.75 -5.55 -4.64
N TYR A 89 -3.79 -5.81 -3.72
CA TYR A 89 -3.05 -4.77 -3.02
C TYR A 89 -2.29 -3.87 -3.98
N ASP A 90 -1.62 -4.45 -4.97
CA ASP A 90 -0.84 -3.71 -5.95
C ASP A 90 -1.70 -2.75 -6.78
N GLU A 91 -2.84 -3.24 -7.26
CA GLU A 91 -3.80 -2.42 -8.01
C GLU A 91 -4.37 -1.29 -7.14
N HIS A 92 -4.72 -1.58 -5.88
CA HIS A 92 -5.21 -0.58 -4.92
C HIS A 92 -4.17 0.50 -4.66
N MET A 93 -2.91 0.13 -4.43
CA MET A 93 -1.81 1.07 -4.19
C MET A 93 -1.47 1.88 -5.44
N CYS A 94 -1.52 1.28 -6.64
CA CYS A 94 -1.36 1.99 -7.90
C CYS A 94 -2.45 3.04 -8.12
N LYS A 95 -3.72 2.70 -7.93
CA LYS A 95 -4.85 3.65 -8.02
C LYS A 95 -4.68 4.82 -7.05
N ARG A 96 -4.27 4.53 -5.82
CA ARG A 96 -4.00 5.55 -4.81
C ARG A 96 -2.84 6.47 -5.19
N ALA A 97 -1.76 5.90 -5.75
CA ALA A 97 -0.57 6.65 -6.20
C ALA A 97 -0.87 7.60 -7.37
N TRP A 98 -2.02 7.47 -8.04
CA TRP A 98 -2.50 8.42 -9.04
C TRP A 98 -3.52 9.42 -8.46
N ARG A 99 -4.54 8.95 -7.74
CA ARG A 99 -5.64 9.80 -7.23
C ARG A 99 -5.17 10.86 -6.25
N VAL A 100 -4.29 10.48 -5.31
CA VAL A 100 -3.84 11.39 -4.25
C VAL A 100 -3.00 12.55 -4.80
N PRO A 101 -1.96 12.34 -5.63
CA PRO A 101 -1.18 13.44 -6.18
C PRO A 101 -2.00 14.39 -7.07
N ILE A 102 -2.88 13.84 -7.91
CA ILE A 102 -3.77 14.63 -8.77
C ILE A 102 -4.69 15.50 -7.92
N GLY A 103 -5.24 14.99 -6.81
CA GLY A 103 -6.06 15.77 -5.89
C GLY A 103 -5.31 16.97 -5.31
N PHE A 104 -4.06 16.78 -4.85
CA PHE A 104 -3.22 17.90 -4.41
C PHE A 104 -2.89 18.87 -5.55
N GLY A 105 -2.56 18.36 -6.73
CA GLY A 105 -2.27 19.17 -7.91
C GLY A 105 -3.44 20.05 -8.32
N LEU A 106 -4.68 19.54 -8.27
CA LEU A 106 -5.88 20.31 -8.59
C LEU A 106 -6.12 21.46 -7.62
N ILE A 107 -5.85 21.28 -6.33
CA ILE A 107 -5.98 22.36 -5.34
C ILE A 107 -4.99 23.48 -5.66
N VAL A 108 -3.72 23.13 -5.91
CA VAL A 108 -2.67 24.10 -6.22
C VAL A 108 -2.93 24.79 -7.56
N LEU A 109 -3.34 24.04 -8.58
CA LEU A 109 -3.66 24.56 -9.90
C LEU A 109 -4.91 25.47 -9.87
N GLY A 110 -5.91 25.13 -9.07
CA GLY A 110 -7.11 25.95 -8.85
C GLY A 110 -6.77 27.32 -8.28
N PHE A 111 -5.78 27.38 -7.36
CA PHE A 111 -5.27 28.65 -6.84
C PHE A 111 -4.58 29.47 -7.94
N GLY A 112 -3.73 28.84 -8.76
CA GLY A 112 -3.07 29.50 -9.89
C GLY A 112 -4.06 30.01 -10.95
N ALA A 113 -5.09 29.22 -11.28
CA ALA A 113 -6.13 29.61 -12.21
C ALA A 113 -6.99 30.76 -11.67
N GLY A 114 -7.30 30.77 -10.36
CA GLY A 114 -8.00 31.86 -9.71
C GLY A 114 -7.25 33.19 -9.83
N ASN A 115 -5.95 33.18 -9.54
CA ASN A 115 -5.10 34.36 -9.71
C ASN A 115 -5.04 34.86 -11.17
N LEU A 116 -5.03 33.94 -12.14
CA LEU A 116 -5.03 34.27 -13.55
C LEU A 116 -6.33 35.00 -13.96
N ILE A 117 -7.48 34.48 -13.54
CA ILE A 117 -8.81 35.05 -13.81
C ILE A 117 -8.92 36.45 -13.18
N GLU A 118 -8.54 36.59 -11.91
CA GLU A 118 -8.54 37.89 -11.22
C GLU A 118 -7.72 38.93 -11.95
N ALA A 119 -6.54 38.56 -12.46
CA ALA A 119 -5.71 39.46 -13.23
C ALA A 119 -6.35 39.89 -14.57
N PHE A 120 -7.11 39.02 -15.23
CA PHE A 120 -7.87 39.36 -16.43
C PHE A 120 -9.06 40.30 -16.12
N GLU A 121 -9.80 40.07 -15.02
CA GLU A 121 -10.90 40.93 -14.58
C GLU A 121 -10.39 42.35 -14.27
N LEU A 122 -9.27 42.44 -13.56
CA LEU A 122 -8.65 43.73 -13.25
C LEU A 122 -8.22 44.47 -14.52
N ALA A 123 -7.63 43.78 -15.51
CA ALA A 123 -7.26 44.36 -16.79
C ALA A 123 -8.48 44.83 -17.62
N ALA A 124 -9.62 44.18 -17.47
CA ALA A 124 -10.87 44.57 -18.12
C ALA A 124 -11.62 45.72 -17.42
N GLY A 125 -11.09 46.24 -16.28
CA GLY A 125 -11.72 47.31 -15.50
C GLY A 125 -12.95 46.88 -14.70
N SER A 126 -13.19 45.55 -14.57
CA SER A 126 -14.23 44.98 -13.71
C SER A 126 -13.77 44.92 -12.25
N GLN A 127 -14.73 44.94 -11.32
CA GLN A 127 -14.41 44.76 -9.89
C GLN A 127 -13.85 43.34 -9.65
N PRO A 128 -12.57 43.22 -9.23
CA PRO A 128 -11.97 41.90 -9.07
C PRO A 128 -12.46 41.31 -7.76
N VAL A 129 -13.28 40.30 -7.74
CA VAL A 129 -13.44 39.57 -6.45
C VAL A 129 -14.13 38.21 -6.56
N ALA A 130 -15.04 38.02 -7.50
CA ALA A 130 -15.90 36.85 -7.41
C ALA A 130 -15.40 35.62 -8.18
N LEU A 131 -14.99 35.79 -9.44
CA LEU A 131 -14.68 34.64 -10.31
C LEU A 131 -13.35 33.96 -9.98
N GLY A 132 -12.32 34.72 -9.65
CA GLY A 132 -11.03 34.16 -9.23
C GLY A 132 -11.16 33.31 -7.94
N PHE A 133 -11.88 33.83 -6.95
CA PHE A 133 -12.15 33.10 -5.71
C PHE A 133 -13.04 31.88 -5.93
N VAL A 134 -14.07 31.97 -6.76
CA VAL A 134 -14.93 30.83 -7.13
C VAL A 134 -14.11 29.74 -7.83
N THR A 135 -13.21 30.11 -8.73
CA THR A 135 -12.31 29.15 -9.41
C THR A 135 -11.40 28.43 -8.43
N PHE A 136 -10.86 29.15 -7.44
CA PHE A 136 -10.09 28.54 -6.35
C PHE A 136 -10.91 27.54 -5.54
N LEU A 137 -12.14 27.90 -5.15
CA LEU A 137 -13.06 27.00 -4.45
C LEU A 137 -13.37 25.75 -5.27
N ILE A 138 -13.59 25.89 -6.59
CA ILE A 138 -13.78 24.74 -7.49
C ILE A 138 -12.55 23.83 -7.46
N GLY A 139 -11.35 24.37 -7.49
CA GLY A 139 -10.10 23.60 -7.37
C GLY A 139 -10.01 22.82 -6.06
N ILE A 140 -10.39 23.44 -4.93
CA ILE A 140 -10.45 22.76 -3.63
C ILE A 140 -11.48 21.61 -3.66
N VAL A 141 -12.70 21.89 -4.12
CA VAL A 141 -13.77 20.88 -4.17
C VAL A 141 -13.38 19.71 -5.07
N ALA A 142 -12.82 19.97 -6.25
CA ALA A 142 -12.33 18.94 -7.17
C ALA A 142 -11.19 18.12 -6.55
N GLY A 143 -10.26 18.77 -5.88
CA GLY A 143 -9.17 18.08 -5.18
C GLY A 143 -9.68 17.19 -4.04
N LEU A 144 -10.57 17.72 -3.19
CA LEU A 144 -11.17 16.98 -2.08
C LEU A 144 -12.03 15.80 -2.57
N ALA A 145 -12.74 15.96 -3.69
CA ALA A 145 -13.53 14.89 -4.32
C ALA A 145 -12.67 13.67 -4.73
N LEU A 146 -11.36 13.87 -4.97
CA LEU A 146 -10.42 12.76 -5.20
C LEU A 146 -9.75 12.29 -3.91
N LEU A 147 -9.38 13.19 -3.01
CA LEU A 147 -8.62 12.86 -1.80
C LEU A 147 -9.46 12.12 -0.75
N VAL A 148 -10.71 12.56 -0.54
CA VAL A 148 -11.56 11.96 0.51
C VAL A 148 -11.91 10.51 0.18
N PRO A 149 -12.43 10.16 -1.02
CA PRO A 149 -12.69 8.76 -1.36
C PRO A 149 -11.43 7.91 -1.35
N ALA A 150 -10.30 8.42 -1.88
CA ALA A 150 -9.03 7.69 -1.87
C ALA A 150 -8.55 7.34 -0.45
N ARG A 151 -8.79 8.24 0.53
CA ARG A 151 -8.48 7.99 1.95
C ARG A 151 -9.44 6.98 2.57
N MET A 152 -10.75 7.09 2.28
CA MET A 152 -11.76 6.18 2.78
C MET A 152 -11.58 4.76 2.24
N GLU A 153 -11.38 4.62 0.93
CA GLU A 153 -11.07 3.34 0.27
C GLU A 153 -9.81 2.68 0.87
N HIS A 154 -8.77 3.47 1.10
CA HIS A 154 -7.54 2.95 1.69
C HIS A 154 -7.75 2.49 3.14
N ARG A 155 -8.51 3.24 3.94
CA ARG A 155 -8.80 2.84 5.32
C ARG A 155 -9.66 1.58 5.36
N SER A 156 -10.70 1.48 4.53
CA SER A 156 -11.53 0.28 4.45
C SER A 156 -10.76 -0.93 3.93
N PHE A 157 -9.81 -0.73 3.00
CA PHE A 157 -8.93 -1.79 2.53
C PHE A 157 -8.01 -2.29 3.65
N MET A 158 -7.41 -1.40 4.43
CA MET A 158 -6.56 -1.75 5.58
C MET A 158 -7.31 -2.53 6.65
N LEU A 159 -8.57 -2.17 6.92
CA LEU A 159 -9.41 -2.88 7.90
C LEU A 159 -9.82 -4.29 7.42
N ARG A 160 -10.04 -4.47 6.10
CA ARG A 160 -10.40 -5.77 5.53
C ARG A 160 -9.20 -6.72 5.39
N HIS A 161 -8.01 -6.16 5.15
CA HIS A 161 -6.79 -6.91 4.89
C HIS A 161 -5.66 -6.43 5.82
N PRO A 162 -5.72 -6.77 7.12
CA PRO A 162 -4.77 -6.28 8.12
C PRO A 162 -3.35 -6.84 7.92
N TYR A 163 -3.23 -7.96 7.23
CA TYR A 163 -1.97 -8.60 6.90
C TYR A 163 -1.92 -8.97 5.42
N ILE A 164 -0.78 -8.68 4.79
CA ILE A 164 -0.49 -9.04 3.39
C ILE A 164 0.86 -9.72 3.35
N GLU A 165 0.94 -10.86 2.65
CA GLU A 165 2.20 -11.55 2.40
C GLU A 165 3.05 -10.76 1.41
N ASP A 166 4.36 -10.77 1.57
CA ASP A 166 5.27 -10.06 0.68
C ASP A 166 5.48 -10.85 -0.61
N PHE A 167 4.85 -10.41 -1.67
CA PHE A 167 4.89 -11.05 -3.00
C PHE A 167 5.83 -10.34 -3.99
N TYR A 168 6.49 -9.24 -3.59
CA TYR A 168 7.43 -8.56 -4.46
C TYR A 168 8.81 -9.23 -4.46
N THR A 169 9.36 -9.47 -5.64
CA THR A 169 10.74 -9.92 -5.79
C THR A 169 11.73 -8.80 -5.43
N GLN A 170 12.96 -9.16 -5.08
CA GLN A 170 13.99 -8.17 -4.73
C GLN A 170 14.27 -7.21 -5.90
N THR A 171 14.28 -7.73 -7.12
CA THR A 171 14.45 -6.91 -8.34
C THR A 171 13.32 -5.89 -8.53
N GLN A 172 12.08 -6.25 -8.21
CA GLN A 172 10.94 -5.33 -8.24
C GLN A 172 11.04 -4.25 -7.17
N LYS A 173 11.51 -4.60 -5.97
CA LYS A 173 11.74 -3.64 -4.88
C LYS A 173 12.85 -2.65 -5.22
N GLU A 174 13.94 -3.12 -5.80
CA GLU A 174 15.06 -2.26 -6.23
C GLU A 174 14.63 -1.31 -7.35
N SER A 175 13.93 -1.81 -8.37
CA SER A 175 13.43 -0.97 -9.46
C SER A 175 12.42 0.08 -8.97
N ALA A 176 11.54 -0.27 -8.02
CA ALA A 176 10.61 0.66 -7.41
C ALA A 176 11.33 1.77 -6.62
N ARG A 177 12.38 1.43 -5.86
CA ARG A 177 13.22 2.41 -5.13
C ARG A 177 13.97 3.35 -6.08
N MET A 178 14.50 2.83 -7.19
CA MET A 178 15.14 3.67 -8.20
C MET A 178 14.13 4.65 -8.83
N LEU A 179 12.94 4.16 -9.20
CA LEU A 179 11.87 5.01 -9.76
C LEU A 179 11.40 6.06 -8.74
N GLU A 180 11.30 5.71 -7.45
CA GLU A 180 11.01 6.67 -6.38
C GLU A 180 12.07 7.76 -6.29
N ALA A 181 13.34 7.39 -6.23
CA ALA A 181 14.45 8.33 -6.12
C ALA A 181 14.50 9.28 -7.33
N TRP A 182 14.47 8.76 -8.56
CA TRP A 182 14.47 9.58 -9.76
C TRP A 182 13.24 10.46 -9.88
N GLY A 183 12.07 9.95 -9.48
CA GLY A 183 10.85 10.73 -9.47
C GLY A 183 10.88 11.87 -8.45
N ILE A 184 11.46 11.66 -7.27
CA ILE A 184 11.65 12.72 -6.27
C ILE A 184 12.61 13.79 -6.82
N VAL A 185 13.73 13.38 -7.41
CA VAL A 185 14.69 14.31 -8.04
C VAL A 185 14.02 15.12 -9.15
N ALA A 186 13.28 14.48 -10.04
CA ALA A 186 12.54 15.17 -11.11
C ALA A 186 11.49 16.14 -10.56
N GLY A 187 10.76 15.73 -9.53
CA GLY A 187 9.78 16.61 -8.88
C GLY A 187 10.40 17.81 -8.18
N ILE A 188 11.55 17.64 -7.52
CA ILE A 188 12.32 18.76 -6.93
C ILE A 188 12.83 19.68 -8.03
N ALA A 189 13.34 19.16 -9.15
CA ALA A 189 13.76 19.96 -10.28
C ALA A 189 12.60 20.79 -10.85
N LEU A 190 11.39 20.23 -10.95
CA LEU A 190 10.18 20.97 -11.33
C LEU A 190 9.82 22.06 -10.31
N LEU A 191 9.94 21.79 -9.02
CA LEU A 191 9.74 22.80 -7.98
C LEU A 191 10.76 23.94 -8.06
N LEU A 192 12.02 23.62 -8.33
CA LEU A 192 13.06 24.64 -8.53
C LEU A 192 12.84 25.42 -9.83
N SER A 193 12.36 24.78 -10.90
CA SER A 193 12.00 25.46 -12.16
C SER A 193 10.88 26.47 -11.99
N SER A 194 10.04 26.34 -10.96
CA SER A 194 8.99 27.32 -10.64
C SER A 194 9.55 28.74 -10.37
N MET A 195 10.82 28.85 -10.00
CA MET A 195 11.47 30.17 -9.84
C MET A 195 11.94 30.76 -11.16
N VAL A 196 12.33 29.94 -12.12
CA VAL A 196 12.96 30.37 -13.38
C VAL A 196 11.93 30.56 -14.49
N VAL A 197 10.96 29.64 -14.62
CA VAL A 197 9.95 29.66 -15.69
C VAL A 197 9.13 30.95 -15.71
N PRO A 198 8.60 31.48 -14.60
CA PRO A 198 7.87 32.75 -14.60
C PRO A 198 8.73 33.94 -15.02
N MET A 199 10.01 33.91 -14.67
CA MET A 199 10.98 34.94 -15.07
C MET A 199 11.15 34.92 -16.59
N ILE A 200 11.27 33.74 -17.21
CA ILE A 200 11.36 33.61 -18.68
C ILE A 200 10.08 34.12 -19.34
N VAL A 201 8.90 33.73 -18.81
CA VAL A 201 7.58 34.14 -19.33
C VAL A 201 7.42 35.65 -19.26
N SER A 202 7.83 36.26 -18.15
CA SER A 202 7.82 37.72 -17.96
C SER A 202 8.77 38.44 -18.93
N PHE A 203 9.99 37.91 -19.11
CA PHE A 203 10.99 38.44 -20.03
C PHE A 203 10.54 38.33 -21.50
N ALA A 204 9.81 37.27 -21.85
CA ALA A 204 9.20 37.12 -23.18
C ALA A 204 8.04 38.09 -23.45
N GLY A 205 7.69 38.96 -22.51
CA GLY A 205 6.62 39.95 -22.68
C GLY A 205 5.21 39.40 -22.64
N MET A 206 5.03 38.18 -22.15
CA MET A 206 3.73 37.47 -22.11
C MET A 206 2.79 37.93 -20.98
N GLY A 207 3.21 38.92 -20.19
CA GLY A 207 2.41 39.53 -19.13
C GLY A 207 2.57 38.85 -17.76
N GLN A 208 2.42 39.64 -16.70
CA GLN A 208 2.63 39.20 -15.31
C GLN A 208 1.65 38.12 -14.84
N SER A 209 0.42 38.18 -15.35
CA SER A 209 -0.63 37.22 -15.00
C SER A 209 -0.31 35.79 -15.48
N LEU A 210 0.19 35.67 -16.72
CA LEU A 210 0.65 34.37 -17.25
C LEU A 210 1.91 33.88 -16.53
N ALA A 211 2.82 34.77 -16.14
CA ALA A 211 3.98 34.39 -15.33
C ALA A 211 3.57 33.84 -13.96
N SER A 212 2.59 34.44 -13.29
CA SER A 212 2.05 33.96 -12.03
C SER A 212 1.38 32.59 -12.18
N PHE A 213 0.59 32.38 -13.24
CA PHE A 213 -0.03 31.10 -13.52
C PHE A 213 1.01 30.00 -13.80
N ALA A 214 2.05 30.33 -14.60
CA ALA A 214 3.15 29.40 -14.89
C ALA A 214 3.88 28.98 -13.59
N TRP A 215 4.03 29.88 -12.64
CA TRP A 215 4.60 29.58 -11.33
C TRP A 215 3.80 28.52 -10.58
N TRP A 216 2.49 28.75 -10.43
CA TRP A 216 1.61 27.80 -9.75
C TRP A 216 1.49 26.46 -10.51
N ALA A 217 1.49 26.48 -11.83
CA ALA A 217 1.48 25.26 -12.65
C ALA A 217 2.74 24.41 -12.45
N CYS A 218 3.92 25.04 -12.38
CA CYS A 218 5.17 24.33 -12.07
C CYS A 218 5.16 23.73 -10.66
N ILE A 219 4.65 24.48 -9.67
CA ILE A 219 4.49 23.97 -8.29
C ILE A 219 3.53 22.78 -8.28
N ALA A 220 2.37 22.89 -8.93
CA ALA A 220 1.39 21.81 -9.00
C ALA A 220 1.99 20.55 -9.63
N ALA A 221 2.69 20.68 -10.76
CA ALA A 221 3.38 19.58 -11.42
C ALA A 221 4.45 18.95 -10.53
N GLY A 222 5.29 19.77 -9.89
CA GLY A 222 6.31 19.30 -8.96
C GLY A 222 5.73 18.54 -7.78
N VAL A 223 4.67 19.05 -7.14
CA VAL A 223 3.97 18.38 -6.05
C VAL A 223 3.38 17.04 -6.51
N VAL A 224 2.72 17.00 -7.67
CA VAL A 224 2.15 15.77 -8.24
C VAL A 224 3.23 14.71 -8.43
N VAL A 225 4.37 15.08 -9.03
CA VAL A 225 5.47 14.13 -9.31
C VAL A 225 6.09 13.62 -8.02
N VAL A 226 6.40 14.51 -7.04
CA VAL A 226 7.00 14.11 -5.75
C VAL A 226 6.06 13.17 -4.98
N VAL A 227 4.80 13.56 -4.81
CA VAL A 227 3.84 12.76 -4.02
C VAL A 227 3.56 11.41 -4.69
N ARG A 228 3.43 11.39 -6.04
CA ARG A 228 3.26 10.15 -6.79
C ARG A 228 4.44 9.21 -6.61
N SER A 229 5.66 9.71 -6.76
CA SER A 229 6.88 8.91 -6.65
C SER A 229 7.03 8.32 -5.24
N ALA A 230 6.79 9.13 -4.20
CA ALA A 230 6.83 8.69 -2.81
C ALA A 230 5.74 7.64 -2.49
N LEU A 231 4.54 7.75 -3.07
CA LEU A 231 3.49 6.75 -2.89
C LEU A 231 3.78 5.47 -3.67
N PHE A 232 4.37 5.59 -4.86
CA PHE A 232 4.74 4.46 -5.69
C PHE A 232 5.87 3.62 -5.05
N GLY A 233 6.88 4.25 -4.45
CA GLY A 233 7.92 3.55 -3.71
C GLY A 233 7.37 2.79 -2.49
N LYS A 234 6.45 3.40 -1.74
CA LYS A 234 5.80 2.77 -0.59
C LYS A 234 4.95 1.54 -0.93
N ARG A 235 4.59 1.34 -2.19
CA ARG A 235 3.85 0.17 -2.68
C ARG A 235 4.58 -1.13 -2.36
N THR A 236 5.89 -1.18 -2.54
CA THR A 236 6.71 -2.38 -2.33
C THR A 236 7.11 -2.61 -0.87
N GLU A 237 6.80 -1.68 0.05
CA GLU A 237 7.12 -1.78 1.48
C GLU A 237 6.01 -2.48 2.28
N ILE A 238 5.67 -3.72 1.93
CA ILE A 238 4.60 -4.49 2.60
C ILE A 238 4.89 -4.68 4.11
N ALA A 239 6.14 -4.88 4.49
CA ALA A 239 6.52 -4.99 5.91
C ALA A 239 6.12 -3.74 6.72
N ARG A 240 6.22 -2.55 6.12
CA ARG A 240 5.80 -1.28 6.74
C ARG A 240 4.28 -1.19 6.85
N TYR A 241 3.56 -1.65 5.82
CA TYR A 241 2.11 -1.75 5.83
C TYR A 241 1.63 -2.63 6.98
N ASN A 242 2.14 -3.86 7.11
CA ASN A 242 1.78 -4.81 8.16
C ASN A 242 2.13 -4.27 9.56
N LYS A 243 3.29 -3.62 9.72
CA LYS A 243 3.70 -3.00 11.00
C LYS A 243 2.77 -1.85 11.42
N LYS A 244 2.29 -1.06 10.45
CA LYS A 244 1.37 0.04 10.71
C LYS A 244 0.01 -0.48 11.15
N ASN A 245 -0.56 -1.45 10.44
CA ASN A 245 -1.85 -2.05 10.77
C ASN A 245 -1.82 -2.73 12.15
N ARG A 246 -0.72 -3.42 12.50
CA ARG A 246 -0.56 -4.01 13.82
C ARG A 246 -0.58 -2.95 14.94
N LYS A 247 0.00 -1.77 14.72
CA LYS A 247 -0.03 -0.68 15.70
C LYS A 247 -1.42 -0.07 15.82
N GLU A 248 -2.14 0.11 14.74
CA GLU A 248 -3.51 0.64 14.75
C GLU A 248 -4.46 -0.34 15.46
N ALA A 249 -4.36 -1.65 15.20
CA ALA A 249 -5.14 -2.67 15.89
C ALA A 249 -4.89 -2.70 17.42
N VAL A 250 -3.64 -2.51 17.83
CA VAL A 250 -3.29 -2.41 19.27
C VAL A 250 -3.85 -1.14 19.90
N SER A 251 -3.88 -0.01 19.15
CA SER A 251 -4.42 1.26 19.67
C SER A 251 -5.95 1.24 19.81
N ASP A 252 -6.64 0.48 18.98
CA ASP A 252 -8.09 0.37 18.98
C ASP A 252 -8.61 -0.72 19.96
N GLY A 253 -7.70 -1.34 20.76
CA GLY A 253 -8.06 -2.32 21.81
C GLY A 253 -8.28 -3.74 21.29
N GLU A 254 -8.08 -4.01 20.01
CA GLU A 254 -8.05 -5.33 19.37
C GLU A 254 -6.62 -5.90 19.36
N ALA A 255 -5.99 -6.00 20.55
CA ALA A 255 -4.67 -6.61 20.61
C ALA A 255 -4.77 -8.10 20.29
N PRO A 256 -4.02 -8.63 19.30
CA PRO A 256 -3.81 -10.06 19.21
C PRO A 256 -3.00 -10.48 20.45
N ASP A 257 -3.56 -11.42 21.22
CA ASP A 257 -2.93 -11.99 22.41
C ASP A 257 -1.52 -12.48 22.09
N ASP A 258 -0.52 -11.72 22.53
CA ASP A 258 0.91 -12.07 22.42
C ASP A 258 1.34 -12.78 23.72
N GLU A 259 0.49 -13.70 24.23
CA GLU A 259 0.85 -14.62 25.30
C GLU A 259 1.65 -15.81 24.72
N GLY A 260 2.91 -15.60 24.47
CA GLY A 260 3.80 -16.65 23.98
C GLY A 260 5.27 -16.38 24.20
N ARG A 261 5.63 -15.39 25.04
CA ARG A 261 7.04 -15.07 25.25
C ARG A 261 7.38 -14.71 26.68
N SER A 262 7.14 -15.64 27.62
CA SER A 262 7.88 -15.68 28.89
C SER A 262 7.57 -16.98 29.67
N SER A 263 8.17 -18.09 29.28
CA SER A 263 8.47 -19.20 30.19
C SER A 263 9.72 -19.91 29.69
N GLY A 264 10.85 -19.32 29.96
CA GLY A 264 12.15 -19.85 29.63
C GLY A 264 13.17 -19.42 30.65
N HIS A 265 13.41 -20.31 31.60
CA HIS A 265 14.59 -20.37 32.44
C HIS A 265 14.77 -19.34 33.57
N ASP A 266 14.12 -19.65 34.71
CA ASP A 266 14.75 -19.49 36.01
C ASP A 266 15.34 -20.84 36.44
N GLU A 267 16.52 -21.16 35.96
CA GLU A 267 17.37 -22.23 36.50
C GLU A 267 18.09 -21.66 37.72
N LYS A 268 17.43 -21.82 38.89
CA LYS A 268 18.05 -21.56 40.18
C LYS A 268 19.15 -22.57 40.39
N ALA A 269 20.38 -22.12 40.32
CA ALA A 269 21.54 -22.79 40.84
C ALA A 269 21.35 -23.04 42.36
N VAL A 270 21.15 -24.30 42.69
CA VAL A 270 21.27 -24.80 44.07
C VAL A 270 22.76 -24.91 44.37
N ARG A 271 23.24 -24.03 45.20
CA ARG A 271 24.58 -24.08 45.79
C ARG A 271 24.43 -24.94 47.04
N ASN A 272 25.02 -26.11 47.03
CA ASN A 272 25.31 -26.87 48.25
C ASN A 272 26.65 -26.49 48.80
N ASP A 273 26.63 -26.23 50.11
CA ASP A 273 27.84 -26.27 50.96
C ASP A 273 28.48 -27.65 50.99
#